data_9f308ef63771ccd0177fc303a3ab65fc
#
_entry.id   9f308ef63771ccd0177fc303a3ab65fc
#
_cell.length_a   1.000
_cell.length_b   1.000
_cell.length_c   1.000
_cell.angle_alpha   90.00
_cell.angle_beta   90.00
_cell.angle_gamma   90.00
#
_symmetry.space_group_name_H-M   'P 1'
#
loop_
_entity.id
_entity.type
_entity.pdbx_description
1 polymer ?
#
loop_
_entity_poly.entity_id
_entity_poly.type
_entity_poly.pdbx_seq_one_letter_code
_entity_poly.pdbx_strand_id
1 'polypeptide(L)'
;MPAQSTELRVQDVTISLHRAGHGPTVLFLHGAGGVPQWLPFFDALAERYELLVPEHPGFGGSADPSWIQSMSDLAMFYLDLIEEAGLDRIHLIGNSLGGWLAAEILIRDRSRFRSLILLAPAGIRVKGVPCGDNFIWGPEEAVRNLYHDQSFADRILALTPSEAQMDVMLKNRFTVAKLGWQPRWFNPDLEKWLHRIKLPALVVWGDDDKIMPPANAALWRERLPDARLVMLDKCGHLPHVEQAPLVARHVCEFLGRGRS
;
A
#
# COMPACT_ATOMS: atom_id res chain seq x y z
N MET A 1 8.21 19.74 -4.79
CA MET A 1 9.67 19.53 -4.93
C MET A 1 9.89 18.16 -5.57
N PRO A 2 10.87 17.99 -6.45
CA PRO A 2 11.10 16.68 -7.06
C PRO A 2 11.45 15.65 -5.98
N ALA A 3 10.96 14.43 -6.16
CA ALA A 3 11.29 13.32 -5.27
C ALA A 3 12.81 13.04 -5.33
N GLN A 4 13.39 12.80 -4.18
CA GLN A 4 14.76 12.31 -4.07
C GLN A 4 14.74 10.80 -3.84
N SER A 5 15.54 10.06 -4.60
CA SER A 5 15.77 8.64 -4.35
C SER A 5 17.05 8.47 -3.60
N THR A 6 17.01 7.76 -2.48
CA THR A 6 18.14 7.47 -1.60
C THR A 6 18.11 5.99 -1.22
N GLU A 7 19.20 5.51 -0.68
CA GLU A 7 19.24 4.19 -0.04
C GLU A 7 19.10 4.35 1.47
N LEU A 8 18.35 3.47 2.08
CA LEU A 8 18.25 3.32 3.53
C LEU A 8 18.70 1.92 3.90
N ARG A 9 19.61 1.82 4.83
CA ARG A 9 20.07 0.54 5.39
C ARG A 9 19.35 0.30 6.71
N VAL A 10 18.74 -0.86 6.84
CA VAL A 10 18.07 -1.35 8.05
C VAL A 10 18.71 -2.70 8.37
N GLN A 11 19.45 -2.79 9.47
CA GLN A 11 20.30 -3.94 9.78
C GLN A 11 21.25 -4.26 8.61
N ASP A 12 21.08 -5.42 7.96
CA ASP A 12 21.87 -5.88 6.82
C ASP A 12 21.16 -5.70 5.46
N VAL A 13 19.95 -5.11 5.46
CA VAL A 13 19.11 -4.94 4.27
C VAL A 13 19.18 -3.49 3.77
N THR A 14 19.58 -3.30 2.52
CA THR A 14 19.51 -1.99 1.84
C THR A 14 18.22 -1.91 1.04
N ILE A 15 17.44 -0.85 1.26
CA ILE A 15 16.22 -0.57 0.52
C ILE A 15 16.31 0.77 -0.21
N SER A 16 15.63 0.86 -1.34
CA SER A 16 15.42 2.10 -2.07
C SER A 16 14.31 2.89 -1.38
N LEU A 17 14.53 4.18 -1.15
CA LEU A 17 13.60 5.10 -0.51
C LEU A 17 13.40 6.34 -1.37
N HIS A 18 12.17 6.61 -1.76
CA HIS A 18 11.79 7.88 -2.36
C HIS A 18 11.26 8.82 -1.28
N ARG A 19 11.76 10.07 -1.29
CA ARG A 19 11.40 11.08 -0.29
C ARG A 19 11.08 12.40 -0.95
N ALA A 20 10.02 13.07 -0.49
CA ALA A 20 9.65 14.42 -0.93
C ALA A 20 8.90 15.17 0.16
N GLY A 21 8.86 16.51 0.04
CA GLY A 21 8.12 17.39 0.94
C GLY A 21 8.79 17.62 2.28
N HIS A 22 8.02 18.19 3.20
CA HIS A 22 8.41 18.53 4.57
C HIS A 22 7.19 18.60 5.49
N GLY A 23 7.40 18.56 6.79
CA GLY A 23 6.32 18.61 7.78
C GLY A 23 6.12 17.27 8.49
N PRO A 24 4.88 16.96 8.96
CA PRO A 24 4.63 15.67 9.61
C PRO A 24 4.89 14.52 8.66
N THR A 25 5.52 13.45 9.16
CA THR A 25 5.94 12.32 8.33
C THR A 25 4.76 11.42 7.96
N VAL A 26 4.67 11.10 6.68
CA VAL A 26 3.76 10.09 6.10
C VAL A 26 4.61 8.97 5.51
N LEU A 27 4.43 7.76 6.00
CA LEU A 27 5.02 6.55 5.43
C LEU A 27 3.99 5.89 4.51
N PHE A 28 4.33 5.76 3.22
CA PHE A 28 3.47 5.11 2.23
C PHE A 28 4.01 3.72 1.88
N LEU A 29 3.18 2.70 2.11
CA LEU A 29 3.46 1.30 1.78
C LEU A 29 2.76 0.94 0.47
N HIS A 30 3.55 0.62 -0.55
CA HIS A 30 3.05 0.36 -1.90
C HIS A 30 2.37 -1.01 -2.04
N GLY A 31 1.58 -1.18 -3.10
CA GLY A 31 0.95 -2.44 -3.49
C GLY A 31 1.89 -3.39 -4.23
N ALA A 32 1.34 -4.47 -4.74
CA ALA A 32 2.06 -5.54 -5.45
C ALA A 32 2.84 -5.08 -6.70
N GLY A 33 2.49 -3.93 -7.28
CA GLY A 33 3.17 -3.37 -8.45
C GLY A 33 4.51 -2.69 -8.15
N GLY A 34 4.85 -2.44 -6.88
CA GLY A 34 6.01 -1.62 -6.53
C GLY A 34 5.76 -0.12 -6.70
N VAL A 35 6.84 0.63 -6.90
CA VAL A 35 6.82 2.08 -7.15
C VAL A 35 7.48 2.37 -8.51
N PRO A 36 6.82 2.02 -9.64
CA PRO A 36 7.43 2.15 -10.96
C PRO A 36 7.64 3.61 -11.40
N GLN A 37 6.93 4.53 -10.78
CA GLN A 37 7.02 5.97 -11.05
C GLN A 37 6.51 6.78 -9.87
N TRP A 38 6.94 8.04 -9.79
CA TRP A 38 6.38 9.00 -8.86
C TRP A 38 4.99 9.46 -9.32
N LEU A 39 4.01 9.46 -8.41
CA LEU A 39 2.60 9.67 -8.75
C LEU A 39 2.15 11.11 -8.42
N PRO A 40 1.20 11.70 -9.18
CA PRO A 40 0.56 12.98 -8.83
C PRO A 40 -0.04 12.99 -7.41
N PHE A 41 -0.51 11.86 -6.93
CA PHE A 41 -0.97 11.69 -5.54
C PHE A 41 0.15 11.98 -4.53
N PHE A 42 1.36 11.56 -4.81
CA PHE A 42 2.52 11.81 -3.94
C PHE A 42 2.91 13.30 -3.94
N ASP A 43 2.87 13.96 -5.10
CA ASP A 43 3.11 15.40 -5.19
C ASP A 43 2.13 16.17 -4.31
N ALA A 44 0.84 15.85 -4.39
CA ALA A 44 -0.20 16.52 -3.60
C ALA A 44 -0.02 16.33 -2.08
N LEU A 45 0.49 15.16 -1.63
CA LEU A 45 0.82 14.94 -0.23
C LEU A 45 2.10 15.69 0.18
N ALA A 46 3.11 15.70 -0.69
CA ALA A 46 4.41 16.33 -0.43
C ALA A 46 4.34 17.86 -0.28
N GLU A 47 3.25 18.51 -0.70
CA GLU A 47 3.01 19.93 -0.43
C GLU A 47 2.88 20.24 1.07
N ARG A 48 2.46 19.25 1.90
CA ARG A 48 2.11 19.47 3.31
C ARG A 48 2.76 18.49 4.29
N TYR A 49 3.30 17.41 3.78
CA TYR A 49 3.86 16.29 4.55
C TYR A 49 5.23 15.92 4.03
N GLU A 50 6.08 15.43 4.93
CA GLU A 50 7.26 14.69 4.53
C GLU A 50 6.82 13.28 4.14
N LEU A 51 6.83 12.98 2.86
CA LEU A 51 6.42 11.69 2.32
C LEU A 51 7.61 10.77 2.14
N LEU A 52 7.56 9.61 2.77
CA LEU A 52 8.50 8.51 2.65
C LEU A 52 7.82 7.34 1.94
N VAL A 53 8.37 6.94 0.80
CA VAL A 53 7.87 5.84 -0.03
C VAL A 53 9.00 4.82 -0.25
N PRO A 54 9.22 3.90 0.70
CA PRO A 54 10.20 2.84 0.52
C PRO A 54 9.71 1.81 -0.51
N GLU A 55 10.61 1.30 -1.33
CA GLU A 55 10.39 0.05 -2.05
C GLU A 55 10.59 -1.10 -1.06
N HIS A 56 9.60 -1.96 -0.90
CA HIS A 56 9.69 -3.09 0.03
C HIS A 56 10.90 -3.99 -0.28
N PRO A 57 11.53 -4.63 0.71
CA PRO A 57 12.48 -5.71 0.45
C PRO A 57 11.96 -6.68 -0.61
N GLY A 58 12.79 -6.99 -1.61
CA GLY A 58 12.42 -7.81 -2.76
C GLY A 58 11.69 -7.08 -3.89
N PHE A 59 11.46 -5.76 -3.77
CA PHE A 59 10.86 -4.94 -4.84
C PHE A 59 11.86 -3.93 -5.39
N GLY A 60 11.67 -3.55 -6.64
CA GLY A 60 12.39 -2.46 -7.28
C GLY A 60 13.90 -2.55 -7.08
N GLY A 61 14.51 -1.45 -6.63
CA GLY A 61 15.93 -1.36 -6.31
C GLY A 61 16.34 -1.96 -4.96
N SER A 62 15.37 -2.34 -4.10
CA SER A 62 15.64 -2.86 -2.76
C SER A 62 16.25 -4.27 -2.78
N ALA A 63 17.09 -4.59 -1.79
CA ALA A 63 17.61 -5.94 -1.61
C ALA A 63 16.49 -6.97 -1.38
N ASP A 64 16.75 -8.23 -1.72
CA ASP A 64 15.82 -9.37 -1.47
C ASP A 64 16.45 -10.34 -0.45
N PRO A 65 16.34 -10.05 0.86
CA PRO A 65 16.92 -10.89 1.89
C PRO A 65 16.17 -12.23 1.97
N SER A 66 16.92 -13.33 2.06
CA SER A 66 16.38 -14.69 2.04
C SER A 66 15.49 -15.01 3.26
N TRP A 67 15.61 -14.26 4.34
CA TRP A 67 14.84 -14.49 5.56
C TRP A 67 13.45 -13.84 5.55
N ILE A 68 13.17 -12.88 4.66
CA ILE A 68 11.81 -12.36 4.48
C ILE A 68 11.02 -13.30 3.58
N GLN A 69 10.21 -14.17 4.20
CA GLN A 69 9.41 -15.19 3.53
C GLN A 69 7.90 -15.01 3.71
N SER A 70 7.48 -14.09 4.59
CA SER A 70 6.07 -13.88 4.94
C SER A 70 5.75 -12.41 5.18
N MET A 71 4.45 -12.07 5.19
CA MET A 71 3.98 -10.76 5.63
C MET A 71 4.38 -10.45 7.07
N SER A 72 4.49 -11.48 7.91
CA SER A 72 4.95 -11.33 9.30
C SER A 72 6.39 -10.85 9.35
N ASP A 73 7.29 -11.46 8.57
CA ASP A 73 8.71 -11.06 8.51
C ASP A 73 8.84 -9.64 7.97
N LEU A 74 8.09 -9.33 6.92
CA LEU A 74 8.09 -7.99 6.35
C LEU A 74 7.56 -6.94 7.34
N ALA A 75 6.56 -7.27 8.15
CA ALA A 75 6.06 -6.38 9.19
C ALA A 75 7.08 -6.13 10.30
N MET A 76 7.85 -7.15 10.71
CA MET A 76 8.94 -6.99 11.67
C MET A 76 10.06 -6.13 11.10
N PHE A 77 10.47 -6.36 9.85
CA PHE A 77 11.41 -5.49 9.15
C PHE A 77 11.00 -4.01 9.18
N TYR A 78 9.73 -3.72 8.96
CA TYR A 78 9.23 -2.34 9.00
C TYR A 78 9.22 -1.73 10.41
N LEU A 79 9.02 -2.54 11.46
CA LEU A 79 9.17 -2.05 12.83
C LEU A 79 10.63 -1.66 13.11
N ASP A 80 11.59 -2.48 12.66
CA ASP A 80 13.02 -2.17 12.79
C ASP A 80 13.39 -0.92 11.96
N LEU A 81 12.86 -0.81 10.72
CA LEU A 81 13.06 0.38 9.88
C LEU A 81 12.59 1.66 10.60
N ILE A 82 11.40 1.62 11.18
CA ILE A 82 10.80 2.77 11.86
C ILE A 82 11.62 3.15 13.10
N GLU A 83 12.13 2.15 13.82
CA GLU A 83 12.98 2.36 14.98
C GLU A 83 14.34 2.93 14.61
N GLU A 84 15.05 2.31 13.67
CA GLU A 84 16.40 2.72 13.24
C GLU A 84 16.42 4.09 12.54
N ALA A 85 15.35 4.39 11.77
CA ALA A 85 15.16 5.70 11.16
C ALA A 85 14.69 6.79 12.16
N GLY A 86 14.47 6.44 13.43
CA GLY A 86 14.02 7.37 14.47
C GLY A 86 12.64 7.97 14.19
N LEU A 87 11.81 7.28 13.41
CA LEU A 87 10.49 7.77 13.05
C LEU A 87 9.54 7.67 14.25
N ASP A 88 8.86 8.75 14.55
CA ASP A 88 7.87 8.83 15.63
C ASP A 88 6.67 9.67 15.22
N ARG A 89 5.48 9.33 15.76
CA ARG A 89 4.22 10.04 15.53
C ARG A 89 3.89 10.15 14.04
N ILE A 90 4.19 9.12 13.24
CA ILE A 90 4.00 9.10 11.80
C ILE A 90 2.56 8.74 11.41
N HIS A 91 2.17 9.17 10.22
CA HIS A 91 0.96 8.71 9.56
C HIS A 91 1.31 7.55 8.62
N LEU A 92 0.52 6.48 8.63
CA LEU A 92 0.74 5.29 7.81
C LEU A 92 -0.31 5.20 6.71
N ILE A 93 0.11 5.15 5.47
CA ILE A 93 -0.75 4.91 4.31
C ILE A 93 -0.34 3.59 3.67
N GLY A 94 -1.29 2.70 3.41
CA GLY A 94 -1.02 1.45 2.69
C GLY A 94 -2.02 1.20 1.56
N ASN A 95 -1.51 0.85 0.37
CA ASN A 95 -2.34 0.45 -0.76
C ASN A 95 -2.26 -1.07 -0.96
N SER A 96 -3.41 -1.73 -1.14
CA SER A 96 -3.47 -3.15 -1.49
C SER A 96 -2.62 -4.04 -0.57
N LEU A 97 -1.55 -4.67 -1.07
CA LEU A 97 -0.54 -5.40 -0.30
C LEU A 97 0.04 -4.56 0.83
N GLY A 98 0.37 -3.28 0.54
CA GLY A 98 0.88 -2.34 1.55
C GLY A 98 -0.16 -2.01 2.63
N GLY A 99 -1.45 -2.07 2.30
CA GLY A 99 -2.54 -1.93 3.28
C GLY A 99 -2.63 -3.13 4.22
N TRP A 100 -2.44 -4.33 3.70
CA TRP A 100 -2.30 -5.54 4.52
C TRP A 100 -1.07 -5.42 5.44
N LEU A 101 0.07 -5.06 4.88
CA LEU A 101 1.30 -4.85 5.64
C LEU A 101 1.12 -3.80 6.75
N ALA A 102 0.46 -2.68 6.46
CA ALA A 102 0.17 -1.64 7.46
C ALA A 102 -0.63 -2.20 8.65
N ALA A 103 -1.61 -3.04 8.39
CA ALA A 103 -2.38 -3.70 9.45
C ALA A 103 -1.53 -4.68 10.25
N GLU A 104 -0.68 -5.49 9.58
CA GLU A 104 0.25 -6.42 10.25
C GLU A 104 1.25 -5.70 11.17
N ILE A 105 1.76 -4.54 10.75
CA ILE A 105 2.62 -3.69 11.58
C ILE A 105 1.84 -3.23 12.82
N LEU A 106 0.66 -2.63 12.61
CA LEU A 106 -0.09 -1.95 13.68
C LEU A 106 -0.71 -2.89 14.71
N ILE A 107 -1.03 -4.14 14.37
CA ILE A 107 -1.48 -5.12 15.37
C ILE A 107 -0.34 -5.57 16.30
N ARG A 108 0.92 -5.42 15.87
CA ARG A 108 2.14 -5.72 16.65
C ARG A 108 2.54 -4.54 17.49
N ASP A 109 2.82 -3.40 16.86
CA ASP A 109 3.13 -2.15 17.55
C ASP A 109 2.51 -0.94 16.83
N ARG A 110 1.81 -0.11 17.58
CA ARG A 110 1.20 1.13 17.10
C ARG A 110 1.76 2.38 17.80
N SER A 111 2.72 2.23 18.69
CA SER A 111 3.17 3.30 19.61
C SER A 111 3.71 4.52 18.88
N ARG A 112 4.33 4.31 17.71
CA ARG A 112 4.95 5.36 16.89
C ARG A 112 4.03 5.95 15.81
N PHE A 113 2.74 5.58 15.81
CA PHE A 113 1.81 5.98 14.76
C PHE A 113 0.69 6.90 15.27
N ARG A 114 0.23 7.81 14.42
CA ARG A 114 -0.86 8.74 14.67
C ARG A 114 -2.18 8.35 14.01
N SER A 115 -2.10 7.81 12.82
CA SER A 115 -3.28 7.42 12.04
C SER A 115 -2.93 6.38 10.99
N LEU A 116 -3.98 5.72 10.48
CA LEU A 116 -3.91 4.72 9.41
C LEU A 116 -4.79 5.16 8.24
N ILE A 117 -4.26 5.09 7.02
CA ILE A 117 -5.04 5.24 5.80
C ILE A 117 -4.86 3.95 4.96
N LEU A 118 -5.97 3.36 4.57
CA LEU A 118 -6.01 2.14 3.77
C LEU A 118 -6.66 2.43 2.41
N LEU A 119 -5.92 2.17 1.34
CA LEU A 119 -6.37 2.34 -0.04
C LEU A 119 -6.59 0.96 -0.65
N ALA A 120 -7.84 0.50 -0.73
CA ALA A 120 -8.22 -0.82 -1.22
C ALA A 120 -7.34 -1.97 -0.68
N PRO A 121 -7.20 -2.12 0.67
CA PRO A 121 -6.25 -3.06 1.26
C PRO A 121 -6.61 -4.52 0.99
N ALA A 122 -5.59 -5.36 0.79
CA ALA A 122 -5.66 -6.82 0.95
C ALA A 122 -5.62 -7.20 2.45
N GLY A 123 -5.53 -8.47 2.77
CA GLY A 123 -5.25 -8.97 4.13
C GLY A 123 -6.43 -9.59 4.86
N ILE A 124 -7.65 -9.14 4.64
CA ILE A 124 -8.88 -9.80 5.08
C ILE A 124 -9.88 -9.91 3.94
N ARG A 125 -10.87 -10.78 4.07
CA ARG A 125 -11.89 -10.96 3.04
C ARG A 125 -13.24 -11.41 3.60
N VAL A 126 -14.31 -11.00 2.94
CA VAL A 126 -15.65 -11.51 3.21
C VAL A 126 -15.73 -12.96 2.73
N LYS A 127 -16.16 -13.86 3.61
CA LYS A 127 -16.32 -15.29 3.27
C LYS A 127 -17.33 -15.48 2.12
N GLY A 128 -16.91 -16.23 1.10
CA GLY A 128 -17.77 -16.53 -0.06
C GLY A 128 -17.77 -15.45 -1.15
N VAL A 129 -17.10 -14.32 -0.93
CA VAL A 129 -16.92 -13.31 -1.97
C VAL A 129 -15.56 -13.54 -2.66
N PRO A 130 -15.53 -13.83 -3.97
CA PRO A 130 -14.30 -14.08 -4.68
C PRO A 130 -13.48 -12.78 -4.82
N CYS A 131 -12.17 -12.87 -4.60
CA CYS A 131 -11.23 -11.80 -4.94
C CYS A 131 -10.67 -12.03 -6.34
N GLY A 132 -10.21 -10.97 -6.97
CA GLY A 132 -9.46 -11.06 -8.21
C GLY A 132 -8.17 -11.87 -8.03
N ASP A 133 -7.79 -12.62 -9.05
CA ASP A 133 -6.63 -13.49 -8.98
C ASP A 133 -5.58 -13.16 -10.04
N ASN A 134 -4.81 -12.11 -9.79
CA ASN A 134 -3.72 -11.69 -10.64
C ASN A 134 -2.52 -12.67 -10.69
N PHE A 135 -2.58 -13.79 -9.99
CA PHE A 135 -1.62 -14.88 -10.17
C PHE A 135 -1.97 -15.79 -11.35
N ILE A 136 -3.28 -15.89 -11.70
CA ILE A 136 -3.75 -16.72 -12.79
C ILE A 136 -4.15 -15.94 -14.04
N TRP A 137 -4.41 -14.63 -13.90
CA TRP A 137 -4.73 -13.78 -15.04
C TRP A 137 -3.51 -13.57 -15.95
N GLY A 138 -3.77 -13.47 -17.24
CA GLY A 138 -2.77 -12.99 -18.18
C GLY A 138 -2.39 -11.52 -17.91
N PRO A 139 -1.23 -11.06 -18.41
CA PRO A 139 -0.75 -9.70 -18.14
C PRO A 139 -1.76 -8.60 -18.51
N GLU A 140 -2.41 -8.71 -19.67
CA GLU A 140 -3.43 -7.74 -20.12
C GLU A 140 -4.64 -7.73 -19.19
N GLU A 141 -5.19 -8.90 -18.87
CA GLU A 141 -6.34 -9.03 -17.98
C GLU A 141 -6.03 -8.47 -16.57
N ALA A 142 -4.85 -8.77 -16.05
CA ALA A 142 -4.40 -8.26 -14.76
C ALA A 142 -4.35 -6.72 -14.75
N VAL A 143 -3.83 -6.09 -15.81
CA VAL A 143 -3.76 -4.63 -15.93
C VAL A 143 -5.14 -4.02 -16.09
N ARG A 144 -6.00 -4.58 -16.95
CA ARG A 144 -7.36 -4.06 -17.16
C ARG A 144 -8.22 -4.12 -15.90
N ASN A 145 -8.07 -5.15 -15.09
CA ASN A 145 -8.82 -5.30 -13.83
C ASN A 145 -8.38 -4.36 -12.70
N LEU A 146 -7.27 -3.63 -12.86
CA LEU A 146 -6.85 -2.62 -11.88
C LEU A 146 -7.69 -1.34 -11.95
N TYR A 147 -8.30 -1.03 -13.11
CA TYR A 147 -8.90 0.27 -13.38
C TYR A 147 -10.37 0.15 -13.82
N HIS A 148 -11.18 1.12 -13.39
CA HIS A 148 -12.48 1.37 -13.95
C HIS A 148 -12.34 2.09 -15.31
N ASP A 149 -11.60 3.20 -15.35
CA ASP A 149 -11.28 3.93 -16.57
C ASP A 149 -10.16 3.19 -17.33
N GLN A 150 -10.58 2.50 -18.39
CA GLN A 150 -9.68 1.67 -19.20
C GLN A 150 -8.58 2.47 -19.93
N SER A 151 -8.70 3.79 -20.02
CA SER A 151 -7.62 4.62 -20.58
C SER A 151 -6.32 4.53 -19.77
N PHE A 152 -6.39 4.23 -18.47
CA PHE A 152 -5.21 3.95 -17.65
C PHE A 152 -4.56 2.62 -18.04
N ALA A 153 -5.36 1.59 -18.25
CA ALA A 153 -4.88 0.30 -18.71
C ALA A 153 -4.25 0.40 -20.12
N ASP A 154 -4.92 1.07 -21.03
CA ASP A 154 -4.44 1.24 -22.42
C ASP A 154 -3.06 1.93 -22.45
N ARG A 155 -2.84 2.96 -21.62
CA ARG A 155 -1.53 3.62 -21.52
C ARG A 155 -0.43 2.69 -21.04
N ILE A 156 -0.72 1.82 -20.05
CA ILE A 156 0.25 0.85 -19.53
C ILE A 156 0.54 -0.23 -20.56
N LEU A 157 -0.50 -0.76 -21.21
CA LEU A 157 -0.38 -1.84 -22.21
C LEU A 157 0.30 -1.38 -23.50
N ALA A 158 0.27 -0.08 -23.80
CA ALA A 158 1.01 0.51 -24.92
C ALA A 158 2.52 0.63 -24.69
N LEU A 159 2.98 0.50 -23.44
CA LEU A 159 4.41 0.57 -23.11
C LEU A 159 5.10 -0.75 -23.44
N THR A 160 6.26 -0.67 -24.05
CA THR A 160 7.17 -1.82 -24.20
C THR A 160 8.25 -1.68 -23.12
N PRO A 161 8.23 -2.50 -22.07
CA PRO A 161 9.24 -2.42 -21.03
C PRO A 161 10.63 -2.81 -21.59
N SER A 162 11.66 -2.10 -21.12
CA SER A 162 13.04 -2.49 -21.36
C SER A 162 13.38 -3.79 -20.62
N GLU A 163 14.48 -4.43 -20.99
CA GLU A 163 14.96 -5.65 -20.31
C GLU A 163 15.13 -5.44 -18.81
N ALA A 164 15.75 -4.33 -18.38
CA ALA A 164 15.89 -3.99 -16.97
C ALA A 164 14.54 -3.78 -16.26
N GLN A 165 13.55 -3.21 -16.93
CA GLN A 165 12.20 -3.08 -16.37
C GLN A 165 11.50 -4.44 -16.27
N MET A 166 11.71 -5.35 -17.22
CA MET A 166 11.19 -6.71 -17.13
C MET A 166 11.80 -7.48 -15.96
N ASP A 167 13.10 -7.33 -15.71
CA ASP A 167 13.76 -7.95 -14.55
C ASP A 167 13.18 -7.47 -13.23
N VAL A 168 12.92 -6.15 -13.09
CA VAL A 168 12.27 -5.57 -11.93
C VAL A 168 10.84 -6.11 -11.78
N MET A 169 10.08 -6.20 -12.87
CA MET A 169 8.71 -6.74 -12.83
C MET A 169 8.70 -8.22 -12.40
N LEU A 170 9.63 -9.02 -12.89
CA LEU A 170 9.79 -10.42 -12.48
C LEU A 170 10.15 -10.53 -10.99
N LYS A 171 11.14 -9.76 -10.54
CA LYS A 171 11.53 -9.69 -9.12
C LYS A 171 10.35 -9.35 -8.23
N ASN A 172 9.58 -8.30 -8.57
CA ASN A 172 8.38 -7.91 -7.83
C ASN A 172 7.37 -9.07 -7.79
N ARG A 173 7.15 -9.74 -8.92
CA ARG A 173 6.20 -10.86 -9.01
C ARG A 173 6.62 -12.07 -8.15
N PHE A 174 7.91 -12.39 -8.10
CA PHE A 174 8.43 -13.43 -7.20
C PHE A 174 8.21 -13.08 -5.74
N THR A 175 8.49 -11.84 -5.35
CA THR A 175 8.28 -11.37 -3.98
C THR A 175 6.80 -11.37 -3.60
N VAL A 176 5.93 -10.92 -4.50
CA VAL A 176 4.48 -11.00 -4.33
C VAL A 176 4.02 -12.44 -4.12
N ALA A 177 4.57 -13.39 -4.88
CA ALA A 177 4.25 -14.80 -4.69
C ALA A 177 4.70 -15.33 -3.32
N LYS A 178 5.89 -14.96 -2.83
CA LYS A 178 6.32 -15.30 -1.46
C LYS A 178 5.34 -14.79 -0.40
N LEU A 179 4.86 -13.55 -0.55
CA LEU A 179 4.08 -12.87 0.47
C LEU A 179 2.57 -13.18 0.40
N GLY A 180 2.01 -13.40 -0.78
CA GLY A 180 0.57 -13.41 -1.01
C GLY A 180 -0.02 -14.66 -1.67
N TRP A 181 0.80 -15.69 -1.95
CA TRP A 181 0.32 -16.91 -2.63
C TRP A 181 -0.55 -17.78 -1.73
N GLN A 182 -0.15 -17.98 -0.46
CA GLN A 182 -0.86 -18.88 0.44
C GLN A 182 -0.80 -18.40 1.91
N PRO A 183 -1.97 -18.09 2.50
CA PRO A 183 -3.29 -17.97 1.86
C PRO A 183 -3.34 -16.83 0.85
N ARG A 184 -4.17 -16.97 -0.19
CA ARG A 184 -4.21 -16.03 -1.32
C ARG A 184 -4.74 -14.67 -0.90
N TRP A 185 -3.85 -13.65 -0.84
CA TRP A 185 -4.16 -12.24 -0.58
C TRP A 185 -4.78 -11.92 0.79
N PHE A 186 -4.70 -12.82 1.77
CA PHE A 186 -5.20 -12.54 3.12
C PHE A 186 -4.46 -13.36 4.17
N ASN A 187 -4.56 -12.88 5.43
CA ASN A 187 -4.16 -13.65 6.60
C ASN A 187 -5.43 -14.03 7.37
N PRO A 188 -5.74 -15.34 7.52
CA PRO A 188 -6.95 -15.81 8.21
C PRO A 188 -6.99 -15.39 9.69
N ASP A 189 -5.84 -15.05 10.25
CA ASP A 189 -5.71 -14.64 11.64
C ASP A 189 -5.75 -13.12 11.84
N LEU A 190 -5.58 -12.30 10.80
CA LEU A 190 -5.47 -10.85 10.91
C LEU A 190 -6.78 -10.21 11.41
N GLU A 191 -7.91 -10.64 10.87
CA GLU A 191 -9.22 -10.06 11.16
C GLU A 191 -9.51 -10.02 12.67
N LYS A 192 -9.19 -11.07 13.39
CA LYS A 192 -9.43 -11.17 14.85
C LYS A 192 -8.63 -10.17 15.67
N TRP A 193 -7.52 -9.62 15.12
CA TRP A 193 -6.63 -8.70 15.81
C TRP A 193 -6.81 -7.23 15.42
N LEU A 194 -7.60 -6.91 14.41
CA LEU A 194 -7.80 -5.53 13.94
C LEU A 194 -8.34 -4.59 15.02
N HIS A 195 -9.08 -5.10 16.01
CA HIS A 195 -9.54 -4.34 17.16
C HIS A 195 -8.41 -3.72 18.01
N ARG A 196 -7.15 -4.18 17.82
CA ARG A 196 -5.97 -3.60 18.48
C ARG A 196 -5.53 -2.28 17.85
N ILE A 197 -5.91 -2.00 16.61
CA ILE A 197 -5.59 -0.77 15.88
C ILE A 197 -6.56 0.32 16.37
N LYS A 198 -6.22 0.94 17.51
CA LYS A 198 -7.02 2.00 18.14
C LYS A 198 -6.61 3.39 17.67
N LEU A 199 -6.15 3.49 16.44
CA LEU A 199 -5.80 4.76 15.80
C LEU A 199 -6.96 5.22 14.94
N PRO A 200 -7.14 6.55 14.76
CA PRO A 200 -8.03 7.05 13.72
C PRO A 200 -7.65 6.43 12.38
N ALA A 201 -8.63 5.88 11.68
CA ALA A 201 -8.42 5.21 10.41
C ALA A 201 -9.33 5.77 9.31
N LEU A 202 -8.80 5.84 8.07
CA LEU A 202 -9.52 6.15 6.85
C LEU A 202 -9.38 4.98 5.89
N VAL A 203 -10.50 4.43 5.45
CA VAL A 203 -10.55 3.40 4.41
C VAL A 203 -11.11 4.04 3.14
N VAL A 204 -10.39 3.96 2.03
CA VAL A 204 -10.80 4.48 0.71
C VAL A 204 -10.86 3.32 -0.27
N TRP A 205 -11.95 3.23 -1.01
CA TRP A 205 -12.19 2.10 -1.92
C TRP A 205 -12.93 2.51 -3.17
N GLY A 206 -12.59 1.91 -4.31
CA GLY A 206 -13.36 2.06 -5.55
C GLY A 206 -14.55 1.10 -5.60
N ASP A 207 -15.68 1.54 -6.12
CA ASP A 207 -16.91 0.74 -6.27
C ASP A 207 -16.81 -0.34 -7.35
N ASP A 208 -15.87 -0.20 -8.30
CA ASP A 208 -15.57 -1.16 -9.37
C ASP A 208 -14.21 -1.87 -9.18
N ASP A 209 -13.78 -2.07 -7.94
CA ASP A 209 -12.55 -2.82 -7.63
C ASP A 209 -12.73 -4.31 -7.92
N LYS A 210 -12.09 -4.78 -9.00
CA LYS A 210 -12.12 -6.18 -9.45
C LYS A 210 -11.04 -7.05 -8.83
N ILE A 211 -10.10 -6.46 -8.11
CA ILE A 211 -9.03 -7.17 -7.39
C ILE A 211 -9.48 -7.50 -5.97
N MET A 212 -9.79 -6.47 -5.18
CA MET A 212 -10.31 -6.58 -3.83
C MET A 212 -11.76 -6.13 -3.82
N PRO A 213 -12.74 -7.06 -3.75
CA PRO A 213 -14.15 -6.72 -3.90
C PRO A 213 -14.58 -5.61 -2.93
N PRO A 214 -15.44 -4.66 -3.37
CA PRO A 214 -15.94 -3.56 -2.52
C PRO A 214 -16.64 -4.03 -1.23
N ALA A 215 -17.15 -5.27 -1.21
CA ALA A 215 -17.70 -5.88 0.01
C ALA A 215 -16.68 -5.93 1.17
N ASN A 216 -15.38 -6.02 0.86
CA ASN A 216 -14.33 -6.01 1.87
C ASN A 216 -14.19 -4.64 2.56
N ALA A 217 -14.57 -3.54 1.91
CA ALA A 217 -14.49 -2.20 2.47
C ALA A 217 -15.34 -2.05 3.75
N ALA A 218 -16.56 -2.60 3.72
CA ALA A 218 -17.44 -2.60 4.87
C ALA A 218 -16.87 -3.45 6.02
N LEU A 219 -16.25 -4.59 5.71
CA LEU A 219 -15.59 -5.45 6.71
C LEU A 219 -14.42 -4.73 7.37
N TRP A 220 -13.53 -4.09 6.60
CA TRP A 220 -12.44 -3.29 7.15
C TRP A 220 -12.95 -2.18 8.09
N ARG A 221 -13.97 -1.45 7.66
CA ARG A 221 -14.58 -0.38 8.48
C ARG A 221 -15.19 -0.92 9.77
N GLU A 222 -15.81 -2.11 9.73
CA GLU A 222 -16.43 -2.74 10.90
C GLU A 222 -15.40 -3.22 11.92
N ARG A 223 -14.27 -3.79 11.44
CA ARG A 223 -13.23 -4.38 12.31
C ARG A 223 -12.26 -3.37 12.92
N LEU A 224 -12.16 -2.18 12.37
CA LEU A 224 -11.33 -1.10 12.91
C LEU A 224 -12.18 -0.23 13.86
N PRO A 225 -11.74 -0.01 15.13
CA PRO A 225 -12.55 0.68 16.14
C PRO A 225 -12.93 2.12 15.82
N ASP A 226 -12.05 2.86 15.14
CA ASP A 226 -12.25 4.27 14.76
C ASP A 226 -11.98 4.47 13.27
N ALA A 227 -12.80 3.86 12.41
CA ALA A 227 -12.63 3.93 10.97
C ALA A 227 -13.76 4.70 10.27
N ARG A 228 -13.35 5.53 9.31
CA ARG A 228 -14.22 6.15 8.31
C ARG A 228 -14.03 5.44 6.99
N LEU A 229 -15.12 5.28 6.24
CA LEU A 229 -15.11 4.69 4.90
C LEU A 229 -15.49 5.74 3.87
N VAL A 230 -14.71 5.82 2.81
CA VAL A 230 -15.02 6.58 1.58
C VAL A 230 -15.07 5.60 0.43
N MET A 231 -16.26 5.46 -0.18
CA MET A 231 -16.43 4.75 -1.43
C MET A 231 -16.36 5.75 -2.58
N LEU A 232 -15.62 5.42 -3.62
CA LEU A 232 -15.42 6.25 -4.80
C LEU A 232 -16.18 5.65 -5.97
N ASP A 233 -17.10 6.40 -6.54
CA ASP A 233 -17.86 5.99 -7.72
C ASP A 233 -16.94 5.90 -8.94
N LYS A 234 -17.16 4.91 -9.81
CA LYS A 234 -16.40 4.71 -11.05
C LYS A 234 -14.88 4.67 -10.82
N CYS A 235 -14.45 3.88 -9.84
CA CYS A 235 -13.06 3.76 -9.45
C CYS A 235 -12.70 2.28 -9.27
N GLY A 236 -11.55 1.89 -9.78
CA GLY A 236 -11.00 0.54 -9.64
C GLY A 236 -10.15 0.36 -8.39
N HIS A 237 -9.17 -0.56 -8.50
CA HIS A 237 -8.30 -1.00 -7.39
C HIS A 237 -7.24 0.02 -6.95
N LEU A 238 -6.90 0.98 -7.81
CA LEU A 238 -5.84 1.96 -7.55
C LEU A 238 -6.42 3.38 -7.42
N PRO A 239 -7.21 3.68 -6.36
CA PRO A 239 -7.91 4.95 -6.23
C PRO A 239 -6.95 6.16 -6.22
N HIS A 240 -5.76 6.02 -5.65
CA HIS A 240 -4.73 7.06 -5.61
C HIS A 240 -4.03 7.30 -6.97
N VAL A 241 -4.27 6.44 -7.95
CA VAL A 241 -3.82 6.61 -9.34
C VAL A 241 -4.97 7.15 -10.19
N GLU A 242 -6.13 6.50 -10.12
CA GLU A 242 -7.26 6.75 -11.00
C GLU A 242 -8.00 8.06 -10.64
N GLN A 243 -8.12 8.34 -9.34
CA GLN A 243 -8.75 9.57 -8.82
C GLN A 243 -7.81 10.33 -7.87
N ALA A 244 -6.55 10.48 -8.25
CA ALA A 244 -5.49 11.04 -7.41
C ALA A 244 -5.85 12.35 -6.70
N PRO A 245 -6.43 13.40 -7.36
CA PRO A 245 -6.77 14.64 -6.69
C PRO A 245 -7.86 14.48 -5.61
N LEU A 246 -8.85 13.63 -5.87
CA LEU A 246 -9.96 13.37 -4.94
C LEU A 246 -9.46 12.60 -3.71
N VAL A 247 -8.65 11.57 -3.93
CA VAL A 247 -8.07 10.77 -2.84
C VAL A 247 -7.11 11.60 -2.00
N ALA A 248 -6.24 12.41 -2.63
CA ALA A 248 -5.34 13.30 -1.91
C ALA A 248 -6.11 14.29 -1.02
N ARG A 249 -7.22 14.86 -1.51
CA ARG A 249 -8.09 15.73 -0.71
C ARG A 249 -8.64 15.00 0.52
N HIS A 250 -9.24 13.81 0.35
CA HIS A 250 -9.76 13.03 1.49
C HIS A 250 -8.69 12.69 2.51
N VAL A 251 -7.49 12.31 2.05
CA VAL A 251 -6.34 12.01 2.92
C VAL A 251 -5.90 13.28 3.66
N CYS A 252 -5.70 14.41 2.98
CA CYS A 252 -5.27 15.66 3.62
C CYS A 252 -6.32 16.19 4.61
N GLU A 253 -7.61 16.11 4.30
CA GLU A 253 -8.69 16.48 5.23
C GLU A 253 -8.70 15.59 6.48
N PHE A 254 -8.47 14.29 6.30
CA PHE A 254 -8.39 13.35 7.43
C PHE A 254 -7.19 13.62 8.31
N LEU A 255 -6.01 13.78 7.74
CA LEU A 255 -4.77 14.05 8.46
C LEU A 255 -4.76 15.44 9.13
N GLY A 256 -5.45 16.42 8.56
CA GLY A 256 -5.56 17.78 9.10
C GLY A 256 -6.42 17.86 10.37
N ARG A 257 -7.36 16.97 10.58
CA ARG A 257 -8.26 16.97 11.75
C ARG A 257 -7.56 16.60 13.08
N GLY A 258 -6.41 15.98 13.04
CA GLY A 258 -5.60 15.63 14.21
C GLY A 258 -4.64 16.73 14.70
N ARG A 259 -4.76 17.95 14.17
CA ARG A 259 -3.89 19.09 14.52
C ARG A 259 -4.47 20.03 15.60
N SER A 260 -5.66 19.71 16.16
CA SER A 260 -6.27 20.48 17.27
C SER A 260 -5.95 19.86 18.62
#